data_a9533c30f2320ebae2f547f770a312ac
#
_entry.id   a9533c30f2320ebae2f547f770a312ac
#
_cell.length_a   1.000
_cell.length_b   1.000
_cell.length_c   1.000
_cell.angle_alpha   90.00
_cell.angle_beta   90.00
_cell.angle_gamma   90.00
#
_symmetry.space_group_name_H-M   'P 1'
#
loop_
_entity.id
_entity.type
_entity.pdbx_description
1 polymer ?
#
loop_
_entity_poly.entity_id
_entity_poly.type
_entity_poly.pdbx_seq_one_letter_code
_entity_poly.pdbx_strand_id
1 'polypeptide(L)'
;KVMLMKKNIIFQNEVASFAYRLLKEYPMIAKAIVERFPVIIIDEAQDTSEEQMAVFDLLTEAGIKSIFLVGDPDQAIYEWRNASPECFKKKIGADSWDLIELTGNFRSSQHICNATSWFSATLQGQSANEAMGDYKDESQKPILLLTNGNTEKEVIDFFLKKCRSMEIEIKSDKVAVLTRGRIHSDTDIKDLWKSKEMELIAKAAYEWKCGSRKKAFGDMSKASFRILIGEETDEYLMSKKIREYT
;
A
#
# COMPACT_ATOMS: atom_id res chain seq x y z
N LYS A 1 -1.33 -11.81 -23.79
CA LYS A 1 -0.08 -11.68 -23.02
C LYS A 1 1.17 -11.86 -23.90
N VAL A 2 1.41 -13.04 -24.48
CA VAL A 2 2.57 -13.33 -25.34
C VAL A 2 2.73 -12.35 -26.50
N MET A 3 1.64 -11.87 -27.08
CA MET A 3 1.66 -10.92 -28.21
C MET A 3 2.13 -9.51 -27.81
N LEU A 4 1.86 -9.07 -26.56
CA LEU A 4 2.32 -7.78 -26.04
C LEU A 4 3.80 -7.82 -25.64
N MET A 5 4.26 -8.93 -25.08
CA MET A 5 5.69 -9.16 -24.81
C MET A 5 6.54 -9.12 -26.09
N LYS A 6 6.02 -9.64 -27.21
CA LYS A 6 6.67 -9.50 -28.53
C LYS A 6 6.78 -8.05 -29.00
N LYS A 7 6.02 -7.13 -28.40
CA LYS A 7 6.07 -5.69 -28.66
C LYS A 7 6.81 -4.90 -27.59
N ASN A 8 7.58 -5.57 -26.75
CA ASN A 8 8.32 -4.99 -25.60
C ASN A 8 7.41 -4.30 -24.56
N ILE A 9 6.16 -4.77 -24.42
CA ILE A 9 5.22 -4.28 -23.42
C ILE A 9 5.09 -5.35 -22.31
N ILE A 10 5.40 -4.97 -21.10
CA ILE A 10 5.26 -5.79 -19.89
C ILE A 10 4.31 -5.08 -18.95
N PHE A 11 3.31 -5.78 -18.42
CA PHE A 11 2.44 -5.26 -17.38
C PHE A 11 3.15 -5.22 -16.03
N GLN A 12 2.81 -4.25 -15.19
CA GLN A 12 3.45 -4.05 -13.89
C GLN A 12 3.41 -5.30 -13.00
N ASN A 13 2.33 -6.05 -13.03
CA ASN A 13 2.17 -7.30 -12.28
C ASN A 13 3.00 -8.49 -12.83
N GLU A 14 3.64 -8.34 -13.98
CA GLU A 14 4.46 -9.38 -14.63
C GLU A 14 5.96 -9.07 -14.56
N VAL A 15 6.32 -7.88 -14.06
CA VAL A 15 7.72 -7.42 -14.04
C VAL A 15 8.59 -8.36 -13.19
N ALA A 16 8.12 -8.77 -12.01
CA ALA A 16 8.87 -9.67 -11.13
C ALA A 16 9.09 -11.05 -11.77
N SER A 17 8.04 -11.65 -12.33
CA SER A 17 8.13 -12.93 -13.04
C SER A 17 9.06 -12.85 -14.27
N PHE A 18 9.04 -11.72 -14.97
CA PHE A 18 9.94 -11.50 -16.10
C PHE A 18 11.39 -11.36 -15.63
N ALA A 19 11.63 -10.56 -14.58
CA ALA A 19 12.96 -10.39 -13.99
C ALA A 19 13.53 -11.74 -13.51
N TYR A 20 12.73 -12.53 -12.79
CA TYR A 20 13.12 -13.88 -12.35
C TYR A 20 13.57 -14.76 -13.53
N ARG A 21 12.76 -14.82 -14.59
CA ARG A 21 13.09 -15.63 -15.77
C ARG A 21 14.35 -15.14 -16.47
N LEU A 22 14.49 -13.80 -16.60
CA LEU A 22 15.66 -13.19 -17.21
C LEU A 22 16.96 -13.56 -16.47
N LEU A 23 16.96 -13.39 -15.14
CA LEU A 23 18.13 -13.69 -14.31
C LEU A 23 18.45 -15.19 -14.28
N LYS A 24 17.43 -16.05 -14.32
CA LYS A 24 17.59 -17.49 -14.39
C LYS A 24 18.16 -17.95 -15.73
N GLU A 25 17.70 -17.36 -16.83
CA GLU A 25 18.17 -17.71 -18.19
C GLU A 25 19.55 -17.11 -18.50
N TYR A 26 19.83 -15.92 -17.93
CA TYR A 26 21.09 -15.20 -18.17
C TYR A 26 21.81 -14.87 -16.84
N PRO A 27 22.45 -15.84 -16.17
CA PRO A 27 23.12 -15.64 -14.87
C PRO A 27 24.20 -14.54 -14.87
N MET A 28 24.78 -14.24 -16.02
CA MET A 28 25.75 -13.14 -16.17
C MET A 28 25.12 -11.76 -15.86
N ILE A 29 23.82 -11.59 -16.09
CA ILE A 29 23.11 -10.37 -15.72
C ILE A 29 23.03 -10.25 -14.20
N ALA A 30 22.71 -11.35 -13.49
CA ALA A 30 22.70 -11.36 -12.04
C ALA A 30 24.10 -11.02 -11.47
N LYS A 31 25.16 -11.58 -12.03
CA LYS A 31 26.56 -11.25 -11.64
C LYS A 31 26.89 -9.78 -11.86
N ALA A 32 26.52 -9.21 -12.99
CA ALA A 32 26.75 -7.80 -13.26
C ALA A 32 25.98 -6.88 -12.29
N ILE A 33 24.76 -7.29 -11.89
CA ILE A 33 23.96 -6.57 -10.90
C ILE A 33 24.64 -6.58 -9.53
N VAL A 34 25.06 -7.75 -9.04
CA VAL A 34 25.67 -7.86 -7.71
C VAL A 34 27.07 -7.23 -7.63
N GLU A 35 27.81 -7.20 -8.73
CA GLU A 35 29.07 -6.44 -8.83
C GLU A 35 28.83 -4.93 -8.73
N ARG A 36 27.79 -4.44 -9.39
CA ARG A 36 27.43 -3.02 -9.36
C ARG A 36 26.78 -2.59 -8.05
N PHE A 37 25.93 -3.43 -7.49
CA PHE A 37 25.17 -3.18 -6.27
C PHE A 37 25.45 -4.28 -5.23
N PRO A 38 26.57 -4.18 -4.51
CA PRO A 38 27.00 -5.22 -3.58
C PRO A 38 26.12 -5.32 -2.33
N VAL A 39 25.27 -4.33 -2.07
CA VAL A 39 24.33 -4.28 -0.94
C VAL A 39 22.94 -3.88 -1.47
N ILE A 40 21.93 -4.63 -1.06
CA ILE A 40 20.53 -4.34 -1.37
C ILE A 40 19.76 -4.22 -0.05
N ILE A 41 18.97 -3.17 0.09
CA ILE A 41 18.04 -2.98 1.21
C ILE A 41 16.63 -2.98 0.64
N ILE A 42 15.76 -3.83 1.17
CA ILE A 42 14.37 -3.98 0.76
C ILE A 42 13.51 -3.54 1.94
N ASP A 43 12.85 -2.42 1.77
CA ASP A 43 11.87 -1.89 2.74
C ASP A 43 10.49 -2.47 2.46
N GLU A 44 9.63 -2.54 3.50
CA GLU A 44 8.31 -3.15 3.45
C GLU A 44 8.35 -4.59 2.92
N ALA A 45 9.33 -5.38 3.39
CA ALA A 45 9.58 -6.72 2.88
C ALA A 45 8.40 -7.69 3.03
N GLN A 46 7.47 -7.44 3.97
CA GLN A 46 6.23 -8.20 4.14
C GLN A 46 5.28 -8.07 2.94
N ASP A 47 5.44 -7.02 2.13
CA ASP A 47 4.58 -6.78 0.95
C ASP A 47 5.19 -7.31 -0.36
N THR A 48 6.32 -8.03 -0.28
CA THR A 48 6.93 -8.66 -1.46
C THR A 48 6.16 -9.90 -1.91
N SER A 49 6.09 -10.11 -3.23
CA SER A 49 5.55 -11.35 -3.80
C SER A 49 6.57 -12.49 -3.79
N GLU A 50 6.09 -13.72 -4.01
CA GLU A 50 6.97 -14.90 -4.15
C GLU A 50 7.97 -14.74 -5.30
N GLU A 51 7.53 -14.17 -6.43
CA GLU A 51 8.42 -13.96 -7.56
C GLU A 51 9.48 -12.88 -7.27
N GLN A 52 9.13 -11.84 -6.52
CA GLN A 52 10.12 -10.85 -6.10
C GLN A 52 11.13 -11.46 -5.14
N MET A 53 10.68 -12.28 -4.18
CA MET A 53 11.58 -12.97 -3.26
C MET A 53 12.51 -13.94 -4.00
N ALA A 54 11.99 -14.66 -5.00
CA ALA A 54 12.80 -15.54 -5.84
C ALA A 54 13.86 -14.78 -6.67
N VAL A 55 13.61 -13.53 -7.07
CA VAL A 55 14.63 -12.66 -7.68
C VAL A 55 15.78 -12.40 -6.71
N PHE A 56 15.48 -12.11 -5.44
CA PHE A 56 16.49 -11.87 -4.41
C PHE A 56 17.31 -13.14 -4.12
N ASP A 57 16.67 -14.31 -4.13
CA ASP A 57 17.37 -15.58 -3.98
C ASP A 57 18.39 -15.81 -5.12
N LEU A 58 18.02 -15.51 -6.37
CA LEU A 58 18.95 -15.56 -7.50
C LEU A 58 20.13 -14.58 -7.38
N LEU A 59 19.90 -13.39 -6.80
CA LEU A 59 20.99 -12.45 -6.54
C LEU A 59 21.91 -12.94 -5.40
N THR A 60 21.35 -13.65 -4.42
CA THR A 60 22.12 -14.31 -3.35
C THR A 60 23.02 -15.41 -3.95
N GLU A 61 22.46 -16.25 -4.81
CA GLU A 61 23.22 -17.29 -5.54
C GLU A 61 24.31 -16.69 -6.45
N ALA A 62 24.07 -15.51 -7.01
CA ALA A 62 25.05 -14.80 -7.84
C ALA A 62 26.19 -14.15 -7.03
N GLY A 63 26.11 -14.17 -5.70
CA GLY A 63 27.18 -13.74 -4.80
C GLY A 63 27.06 -12.29 -4.31
N ILE A 64 25.85 -11.77 -4.11
CA ILE A 64 25.66 -10.48 -3.46
C ILE A 64 26.29 -10.48 -2.06
N LYS A 65 26.92 -9.37 -1.67
CA LYS A 65 27.59 -9.29 -0.37
C LYS A 65 26.62 -9.23 0.81
N SER A 66 25.55 -8.45 0.67
CA SER A 66 24.57 -8.30 1.73
C SER A 66 23.18 -7.96 1.17
N ILE A 67 22.16 -8.60 1.72
CA ILE A 67 20.76 -8.24 1.51
C ILE A 67 20.14 -7.97 2.88
N PHE A 68 19.47 -6.83 3.03
CA PHE A 68 18.70 -6.48 4.21
C PHE A 68 17.22 -6.48 3.85
N LEU A 69 16.43 -7.25 4.57
CA LEU A 69 14.97 -7.23 4.51
C LEU A 69 14.47 -6.47 5.73
N VAL A 70 13.87 -5.32 5.51
CA VAL A 70 13.28 -4.50 6.56
C VAL A 70 11.77 -4.59 6.41
N GLY A 71 11.06 -4.94 7.47
CA GLY A 71 9.62 -5.10 7.41
C GLY A 71 9.00 -5.50 8.73
N ASP A 72 7.69 -5.46 8.78
CA ASP A 72 6.89 -5.84 9.93
C ASP A 72 5.78 -6.81 9.46
N PRO A 73 5.84 -8.09 9.86
CA PRO A 73 4.83 -9.08 9.46
C PRO A 73 3.39 -8.70 9.84
N ASP A 74 3.22 -7.91 10.91
CA ASP A 74 1.89 -7.47 11.36
C ASP A 74 1.33 -6.32 10.52
N GLN A 75 2.16 -5.67 9.69
CA GLN A 75 1.73 -4.62 8.75
C GLN A 75 1.42 -5.15 7.35
N ALA A 76 1.41 -6.45 7.13
CA ALA A 76 1.07 -7.04 5.84
C ALA A 76 -0.41 -6.83 5.49
N ILE A 77 -0.69 -5.89 4.58
CA ILE A 77 -2.05 -5.51 4.18
C ILE A 77 -2.33 -5.69 2.67
N TYR A 78 -1.34 -6.16 1.90
CA TYR A 78 -1.41 -6.26 0.44
C TYR A 78 -1.49 -7.69 -0.10
N GLU A 79 -1.94 -8.67 0.70
CA GLU A 79 -2.14 -10.06 0.24
C GLU A 79 -3.01 -10.15 -1.03
N TRP A 80 -3.97 -9.28 -1.18
CA TRP A 80 -4.82 -9.19 -2.37
C TRP A 80 -4.08 -8.73 -3.65
N ARG A 81 -2.83 -8.23 -3.51
CA ARG A 81 -1.93 -7.85 -4.61
C ARG A 81 -0.82 -8.87 -4.85
N ASN A 82 -1.02 -10.14 -4.47
CA ASN A 82 -0.02 -11.20 -4.52
C ASN A 82 1.19 -10.98 -3.59
N ALA A 83 1.10 -10.11 -2.59
CA ALA A 83 2.07 -10.08 -1.50
C ALA A 83 1.99 -11.41 -0.74
N SER A 84 3.15 -11.95 -0.37
CA SER A 84 3.25 -13.20 0.39
C SER A 84 4.05 -12.97 1.67
N PRO A 85 3.38 -12.50 2.76
CA PRO A 85 4.03 -12.29 4.06
C PRO A 85 4.74 -13.54 4.57
N GLU A 86 4.25 -14.71 4.19
CA GLU A 86 4.84 -15.99 4.56
C GLU A 86 6.27 -16.17 4.00
N CYS A 87 6.58 -15.57 2.85
CA CYS A 87 7.94 -15.59 2.30
C CYS A 87 8.91 -14.81 3.18
N PHE A 88 8.47 -13.66 3.69
CA PHE A 88 9.26 -12.87 4.64
C PHE A 88 9.41 -13.59 5.98
N LYS A 89 8.32 -14.12 6.55
CA LYS A 89 8.36 -14.91 7.80
C LYS A 89 9.29 -16.12 7.71
N LYS A 90 9.32 -16.82 6.58
CA LYS A 90 10.25 -17.93 6.36
C LYS A 90 11.70 -17.49 6.41
N LYS A 91 12.03 -16.27 5.96
CA LYS A 91 13.40 -15.74 6.06
C LYS A 91 13.78 -15.42 7.50
N ILE A 92 12.85 -14.86 8.30
CA ILE A 92 13.05 -14.58 9.73
C ILE A 92 13.43 -15.85 10.52
N GLY A 93 12.83 -16.99 10.18
CA GLY A 93 13.09 -18.26 10.87
C GLY A 93 14.23 -19.12 10.26
N ALA A 94 14.93 -18.66 9.24
CA ALA A 94 15.93 -19.46 8.54
C ALA A 94 17.34 -19.23 9.10
N ASP A 95 18.11 -20.32 9.35
CA ASP A 95 19.48 -20.27 9.89
C ASP A 95 20.47 -19.46 9.02
N SER A 96 20.13 -19.22 7.77
CA SER A 96 20.95 -18.43 6.84
C SER A 96 20.72 -16.92 6.95
N TRP A 97 19.85 -16.46 7.85
CA TRP A 97 19.52 -15.06 8.05
C TRP A 97 19.69 -14.63 9.49
N ASP A 98 20.40 -13.53 9.69
CA ASP A 98 20.52 -12.90 11.00
C ASP A 98 19.30 -12.01 11.25
N LEU A 99 18.61 -12.25 12.38
CA LEU A 99 17.47 -11.43 12.79
C LEU A 99 17.96 -10.29 13.68
N ILE A 100 17.56 -9.07 13.31
CA ILE A 100 17.74 -7.87 14.12
C ILE A 100 16.35 -7.30 14.43
N GLU A 101 15.95 -7.35 15.68
CA GLU A 101 14.67 -6.81 16.14
C GLU A 101 14.79 -5.32 16.47
N LEU A 102 13.91 -4.50 15.90
CA LEU A 102 13.79 -3.09 16.20
C LEU A 102 12.65 -2.88 17.20
N THR A 103 12.98 -2.78 18.48
CA THR A 103 11.98 -2.72 19.58
C THR A 103 11.62 -1.28 19.99
N GLY A 104 12.39 -0.28 19.57
CA GLY A 104 12.13 1.13 19.87
C GLY A 104 11.11 1.75 18.93
N ASN A 105 10.06 2.36 19.48
CA ASN A 105 9.04 3.09 18.73
C ASN A 105 9.22 4.61 18.94
N PHE A 106 9.60 5.32 17.87
CA PHE A 106 9.82 6.78 17.91
C PHE A 106 8.60 7.59 17.45
N ARG A 107 7.51 6.92 17.04
CA ARG A 107 6.31 7.56 16.49
C ARG A 107 5.20 7.73 17.52
N SER A 108 4.98 6.71 18.33
CA SER A 108 3.76 6.54 19.11
C SER A 108 4.04 6.65 20.62
N SER A 109 3.00 7.01 21.38
CA SER A 109 3.07 6.94 22.83
C SER A 109 3.08 5.49 23.34
N GLN A 110 3.52 5.28 24.59
CA GLN A 110 3.53 3.96 25.20
C GLN A 110 2.13 3.33 25.28
N HIS A 111 1.09 4.16 25.44
CA HIS A 111 -0.30 3.70 25.44
C HIS A 111 -0.71 3.12 24.08
N ILE A 112 -0.26 3.71 22.97
CA ILE A 112 -0.51 3.19 21.63
C ILE A 112 0.30 1.92 21.40
N CYS A 113 1.58 1.89 21.79
CA CYS A 113 2.42 0.69 21.69
C CYS A 113 1.79 -0.49 22.44
N ASN A 114 1.30 -0.25 23.66
CA ASN A 114 0.62 -1.27 24.45
C ASN A 114 -0.69 -1.75 23.79
N ALA A 115 -1.47 -0.84 23.21
CA ALA A 115 -2.71 -1.21 22.55
C ALA A 115 -2.45 -2.02 21.27
N THR A 116 -1.46 -1.64 20.47
CA THR A 116 -1.13 -2.36 19.22
C THR A 116 -0.57 -3.75 19.49
N SER A 117 0.17 -3.97 20.60
CA SER A 117 0.69 -5.29 20.93
C SER A 117 -0.42 -6.35 21.14
N TRP A 118 -1.62 -5.94 21.55
CA TRP A 118 -2.77 -6.84 21.68
C TRP A 118 -3.35 -7.27 20.34
N PHE A 119 -3.18 -6.47 19.31
CA PHE A 119 -3.63 -6.78 17.96
C PHE A 119 -2.54 -7.44 17.09
N SER A 120 -1.29 -7.44 17.57
CA SER A 120 -0.17 -8.07 16.90
C SER A 120 -0.31 -9.59 16.92
N ALA A 121 -0.26 -10.23 15.76
CA ALA A 121 -0.20 -11.68 15.64
C ALA A 121 1.16 -12.23 16.10
N THR A 122 2.20 -11.44 16.00
CA THR A 122 3.57 -11.80 16.40
C THR A 122 3.77 -11.68 17.90
N LEU A 123 3.37 -10.56 18.49
CA LEU A 123 3.58 -10.29 19.92
C LEU A 123 2.53 -10.94 20.82
N GLN A 124 1.31 -11.11 20.34
CA GLN A 124 0.19 -11.71 21.08
C GLN A 124 -0.01 -11.11 22.49
N GLY A 125 0.25 -9.81 22.65
CA GLY A 125 0.15 -9.10 23.92
C GLY A 125 1.30 -9.33 24.90
N GLN A 126 2.37 -10.04 24.51
CA GLN A 126 3.44 -10.41 25.47
C GLN A 126 4.38 -9.26 25.79
N SER A 127 4.85 -8.52 24.79
CA SER A 127 5.64 -7.30 25.01
C SER A 127 5.32 -6.25 23.96
N ALA A 128 5.09 -5.03 24.43
CA ALA A 128 4.93 -3.90 23.53
C ALA A 128 6.30 -3.29 23.22
N ASN A 129 6.42 -2.68 22.03
CA ASN A 129 7.58 -1.85 21.71
C ASN A 129 7.70 -0.71 22.72
N GLU A 130 8.93 -0.35 23.07
CA GLU A 130 9.21 0.78 23.96
C GLU A 130 9.04 2.10 23.20
N ALA A 131 8.22 3.01 23.74
CA ALA A 131 8.08 4.34 23.16
C ALA A 131 9.31 5.19 23.49
N MET A 132 10.03 5.64 22.48
CA MET A 132 11.30 6.36 22.61
C MET A 132 11.27 7.77 21.98
N GLY A 133 10.19 8.12 21.27
CA GLY A 133 10.04 9.39 20.58
C GLY A 133 9.49 10.53 21.46
N ASP A 134 9.19 11.65 20.83
CA ASP A 134 8.70 12.87 21.49
C ASP A 134 7.37 12.68 22.22
N TYR A 135 6.57 11.71 21.78
CA TYR A 135 5.25 11.42 22.35
C TYR A 135 5.25 10.27 23.37
N LYS A 136 6.43 9.81 23.84
CA LYS A 136 6.53 8.65 24.76
C LYS A 136 5.72 8.84 26.04
N ASP A 137 5.70 10.05 26.59
CA ASP A 137 5.05 10.41 27.84
C ASP A 137 3.61 10.94 27.65
N GLU A 138 3.06 10.86 26.41
CA GLU A 138 1.70 11.31 26.12
C GLU A 138 0.69 10.49 26.93
N SER A 139 -0.15 11.20 27.70
CA SER A 139 -1.10 10.59 28.64
C SER A 139 -2.39 10.07 27.98
N GLN A 140 -2.66 10.45 26.72
CA GLN A 140 -3.86 10.06 26.01
C GLN A 140 -3.85 8.57 25.67
N LYS A 141 -4.92 7.89 26.13
CA LYS A 141 -5.09 6.45 25.88
C LYS A 141 -5.92 6.22 24.61
N PRO A 142 -5.62 5.17 23.84
CA PRO A 142 -6.51 4.70 22.79
C PRO A 142 -7.92 4.42 23.34
N ILE A 143 -8.93 4.75 22.56
CA ILE A 143 -10.33 4.54 22.93
C ILE A 143 -10.92 3.49 22.01
N LEU A 144 -11.41 2.41 22.56
CA LEU A 144 -12.18 1.40 21.85
C LEU A 144 -13.67 1.74 21.96
N LEU A 145 -14.30 1.99 20.84
CA LEU A 145 -15.74 2.20 20.77
C LEU A 145 -16.42 0.93 20.27
N LEU A 146 -17.25 0.33 21.11
CA LEU A 146 -18.11 -0.78 20.72
C LEU A 146 -19.41 -0.21 20.16
N THR A 147 -19.73 -0.54 18.92
CA THR A 147 -20.94 -0.09 18.23
C THR A 147 -21.92 -1.24 18.05
N ASN A 148 -23.15 -1.07 18.53
CA ASN A 148 -24.23 -2.03 18.37
C ASN A 148 -25.17 -1.54 17.26
N GLY A 149 -24.77 -1.69 15.99
CA GLY A 149 -25.60 -1.31 14.84
C GLY A 149 -25.64 0.20 14.54
N ASN A 150 -24.72 0.99 15.11
CA ASN A 150 -24.56 2.39 14.76
C ASN A 150 -24.11 2.55 13.30
N THR A 151 -24.57 3.60 12.66
CA THR A 151 -24.10 3.99 11.31
C THR A 151 -22.68 4.55 11.36
N GLU A 152 -21.95 4.47 10.25
CA GLU A 152 -20.63 5.10 10.13
C GLU A 152 -20.65 6.59 10.50
N LYS A 153 -21.73 7.29 10.14
CA LYS A 153 -21.93 8.71 10.47
C LYS A 153 -21.99 8.94 11.97
N GLU A 154 -22.75 8.15 12.70
CA GLU A 154 -22.85 8.27 14.17
C GLU A 154 -21.51 8.02 14.85
N VAL A 155 -20.72 7.07 14.35
CA VAL A 155 -19.37 6.80 14.84
C VAL A 155 -18.44 7.99 14.58
N ILE A 156 -18.48 8.55 13.39
CA ILE A 156 -17.69 9.75 13.04
C ILE A 156 -18.12 10.95 13.88
N ASP A 157 -19.42 11.19 14.04
CA ASP A 157 -19.94 12.29 14.86
C ASP A 157 -19.51 12.15 16.32
N PHE A 158 -19.54 10.93 16.88
CA PHE A 158 -19.01 10.66 18.20
C PHE A 158 -17.52 10.99 18.30
N PHE A 159 -16.72 10.53 17.34
CA PHE A 159 -15.30 10.81 17.29
C PHE A 159 -15.01 12.31 17.21
N LEU A 160 -15.69 13.04 16.35
CA LEU A 160 -15.52 14.49 16.21
C LEU A 160 -15.94 15.25 17.49
N LYS A 161 -17.00 14.80 18.17
CA LYS A 161 -17.39 15.36 19.48
C LYS A 161 -16.29 15.11 20.53
N LYS A 162 -15.68 13.91 20.50
CA LYS A 162 -14.57 13.58 21.40
C LYS A 162 -13.34 14.45 21.13
N CYS A 163 -12.96 14.64 19.88
CA CYS A 163 -11.88 15.57 19.50
C CYS A 163 -12.11 16.97 20.05
N ARG A 164 -13.34 17.52 19.89
CA ARG A 164 -13.69 18.85 20.43
C ARG A 164 -13.60 18.90 21.96
N SER A 165 -14.05 17.85 22.67
CA SER A 165 -13.96 17.78 24.13
C SER A 165 -12.52 17.71 24.66
N MET A 166 -11.58 17.36 23.80
CA MET A 166 -10.14 17.30 24.07
C MET A 166 -9.38 18.52 23.51
N GLU A 167 -10.13 19.55 23.07
CA GLU A 167 -9.60 20.77 22.47
C GLU A 167 -8.73 20.52 21.21
N ILE A 168 -8.92 19.38 20.55
CA ILE A 168 -8.25 19.05 19.30
C ILE A 168 -8.94 19.80 18.16
N GLU A 169 -8.19 20.65 17.49
CA GLU A 169 -8.68 21.37 16.32
C GLU A 169 -8.89 20.41 15.14
N ILE A 170 -10.11 20.39 14.60
CA ILE A 170 -10.47 19.48 13.50
C ILE A 170 -9.98 20.07 12.19
N LYS A 171 -8.73 19.72 11.82
CA LYS A 171 -8.09 20.10 10.55
C LYS A 171 -7.49 18.84 9.92
N SER A 172 -7.29 18.89 8.60
CA SER A 172 -6.79 17.76 7.80
C SER A 172 -5.35 17.34 8.13
N ASP A 173 -4.58 18.21 8.77
CA ASP A 173 -3.22 17.95 9.24
C ASP A 173 -3.16 17.40 10.68
N LYS A 174 -4.29 17.43 11.42
CA LYS A 174 -4.36 17.00 12.81
C LYS A 174 -5.28 15.80 13.05
N VAL A 175 -6.31 15.64 12.21
CA VAL A 175 -7.33 14.61 12.40
C VAL A 175 -7.54 13.84 11.11
N ALA A 176 -7.45 12.50 11.19
CA ALA A 176 -7.74 11.61 10.08
C ALA A 176 -8.72 10.52 10.51
N VAL A 177 -9.63 10.16 9.62
CA VAL A 177 -10.53 9.01 9.78
C VAL A 177 -10.12 7.96 8.74
N LEU A 178 -9.74 6.78 9.21
CA LEU A 178 -9.37 5.66 8.36
C LEU A 178 -10.51 4.66 8.34
N THR A 179 -10.90 4.22 7.15
CA THR A 179 -11.96 3.23 6.94
C THR A 179 -11.46 2.12 6.03
N ARG A 180 -11.96 0.90 6.23
CA ARG A 180 -11.61 -0.25 5.39
C ARG A 180 -12.17 -0.15 3.97
N GLY A 181 -13.15 0.70 3.75
CA GLY A 181 -13.82 0.90 2.46
C GLY A 181 -14.14 2.36 2.22
N ARG A 182 -14.94 2.63 1.21
CA ARG A 182 -15.47 3.98 1.01
C ARG A 182 -16.51 4.26 2.07
N ILE A 183 -16.39 5.40 2.75
CA ILE A 183 -17.49 5.93 3.56
C ILE A 183 -18.60 6.27 2.57
N HIS A 184 -19.74 5.60 2.68
CA HIS A 184 -20.95 6.02 1.97
C HIS A 184 -21.46 7.28 2.69
N SER A 185 -21.15 8.47 2.18
CA SER A 185 -21.83 9.66 2.60
C SER A 185 -23.29 9.53 2.18
N ASP A 186 -24.25 9.88 3.07
CA ASP A 186 -25.69 9.86 2.78
C ASP A 186 -26.11 10.78 1.61
N THR A 187 -25.22 11.65 1.19
CA THR A 187 -25.25 12.28 -0.12
C THR A 187 -24.46 11.40 -1.07
N ASP A 188 -25.12 10.41 -1.63
CA ASP A 188 -24.57 9.68 -2.77
C ASP A 188 -24.31 10.71 -3.88
N ILE A 189 -23.03 11.15 -3.96
CA ILE A 189 -22.58 12.05 -5.05
C ILE A 189 -22.91 11.42 -6.41
N LYS A 190 -23.15 10.11 -6.45
CA LYS A 190 -23.61 9.37 -7.63
C LYS A 190 -24.93 9.87 -8.18
N ASP A 191 -25.86 10.32 -7.33
CA ASP A 191 -27.17 10.81 -7.75
C ASP A 191 -27.13 12.26 -8.28
N LEU A 192 -26.06 13.01 -7.98
CA LEU A 192 -25.85 14.36 -8.51
C LEU A 192 -25.38 14.39 -9.96
N TRP A 193 -24.77 13.30 -10.43
CA TRP A 193 -24.18 13.25 -11.76
C TRP A 193 -24.92 12.25 -12.64
N LYS A 194 -25.49 12.73 -13.74
CA LYS A 194 -26.26 11.94 -14.70
C LYS A 194 -25.41 10.88 -15.44
N SER A 195 -24.09 10.98 -15.40
CA SER A 195 -23.18 10.01 -16.02
C SER A 195 -21.88 9.87 -15.23
N LYS A 196 -21.20 8.74 -15.42
CA LYS A 196 -19.90 8.43 -14.81
C LYS A 196 -18.80 9.38 -15.27
N GLU A 197 -18.90 9.86 -16.51
CA GLU A 197 -17.99 10.85 -17.09
C GLU A 197 -18.08 12.18 -16.36
N MET A 198 -19.31 12.65 -16.09
CA MET A 198 -19.54 13.87 -15.32
C MET A 198 -19.02 13.77 -13.89
N GLU A 199 -19.21 12.62 -13.23
CA GLU A 199 -18.63 12.34 -11.91
C GLU A 199 -17.10 12.45 -11.96
N LEU A 200 -16.45 11.83 -12.94
CA LEU A 200 -14.99 11.86 -13.10
C LEU A 200 -14.47 13.27 -13.39
N ILE A 201 -15.17 14.05 -14.20
CA ILE A 201 -14.80 15.46 -14.50
C ILE A 201 -14.91 16.32 -13.24
N ALA A 202 -16.00 16.18 -12.50
CA ALA A 202 -16.19 16.94 -11.26
C ALA A 202 -15.14 16.57 -10.20
N LYS A 203 -14.83 15.27 -10.08
CA LYS A 203 -13.77 14.79 -9.20
C LYS A 203 -12.41 15.34 -9.61
N ALA A 204 -12.08 15.33 -10.91
CA ALA A 204 -10.85 15.91 -11.42
C ALA A 204 -10.74 17.41 -11.10
N ALA A 205 -11.83 18.17 -11.27
CA ALA A 205 -11.86 19.59 -10.93
C ALA A 205 -11.63 19.83 -9.43
N TYR A 206 -12.23 19.01 -8.56
CA TYR A 206 -12.03 19.06 -7.12
C TYR A 206 -10.59 18.74 -6.74
N GLU A 207 -10.04 17.63 -7.25
CA GLU A 207 -8.65 17.21 -7.00
C GLU A 207 -7.64 18.27 -7.48
N TRP A 208 -7.93 18.93 -8.60
CA TRP A 208 -7.13 20.05 -9.10
C TRP A 208 -7.13 21.23 -8.13
N LYS A 209 -8.32 21.61 -7.61
CA LYS A 209 -8.46 22.66 -6.62
C LYS A 209 -7.74 22.34 -5.32
N CYS A 210 -7.71 21.06 -4.92
CA CYS A 210 -6.99 20.58 -3.73
C CYS A 210 -5.49 20.41 -3.95
N GLY A 211 -4.94 20.77 -5.12
CA GLY A 211 -3.51 20.67 -5.43
C GLY A 211 -3.05 19.26 -5.88
N SER A 212 -3.93 18.28 -5.93
CA SER A 212 -3.63 16.89 -6.32
C SER A 212 -3.58 16.73 -7.86
N ARG A 213 -2.72 17.47 -8.53
CA ARG A 213 -2.67 17.58 -10.01
C ARG A 213 -2.59 16.24 -10.74
N LYS A 214 -1.77 15.29 -10.22
CA LYS A 214 -1.60 13.95 -10.82
C LYS A 214 -2.89 13.14 -10.80
N LYS A 215 -3.64 13.19 -9.69
CA LYS A 215 -4.95 12.51 -9.58
C LYS A 215 -5.98 13.17 -10.48
N ALA A 216 -6.06 14.50 -10.47
CA ALA A 216 -6.94 15.27 -11.32
C ALA A 216 -6.75 14.94 -12.81
N PHE A 217 -5.50 14.87 -13.25
CA PHE A 217 -5.18 14.48 -14.64
C PHE A 217 -5.59 13.04 -14.95
N GLY A 218 -5.38 12.11 -14.01
CA GLY A 218 -5.81 10.72 -14.16
C GLY A 218 -7.33 10.56 -14.29
N ASP A 219 -8.11 11.26 -13.46
CA ASP A 219 -9.57 11.20 -13.52
C ASP A 219 -10.13 11.91 -14.75
N MET A 220 -9.52 13.03 -15.20
CA MET A 220 -9.87 13.70 -16.45
C MET A 220 -9.57 12.80 -17.67
N SER A 221 -8.43 12.13 -17.68
CA SER A 221 -8.08 11.19 -18.76
C SER A 221 -9.07 10.04 -18.85
N LYS A 222 -9.50 9.47 -17.71
CA LYS A 222 -10.54 8.41 -17.67
C LYS A 222 -11.88 8.93 -18.20
N ALA A 223 -12.28 10.15 -17.83
CA ALA A 223 -13.51 10.77 -18.34
C ALA A 223 -13.45 10.95 -19.85
N SER A 224 -12.37 11.53 -20.35
CA SER A 224 -12.15 11.74 -21.80
C SER A 224 -12.17 10.41 -22.57
N PHE A 225 -11.54 9.37 -22.03
CA PHE A 225 -11.55 8.04 -22.62
C PHE A 225 -12.98 7.48 -22.74
N ARG A 226 -13.78 7.56 -21.66
CA ARG A 226 -15.17 7.08 -21.66
C ARG A 226 -16.05 7.85 -22.65
N ILE A 227 -15.85 9.16 -22.78
CA ILE A 227 -16.57 10.00 -23.74
C ILE A 227 -16.24 9.61 -25.19
N LEU A 228 -14.95 9.36 -25.47
CA LEU A 228 -14.48 9.08 -26.85
C LEU A 228 -14.72 7.63 -27.28
N ILE A 229 -14.62 6.68 -26.38
CA ILE A 229 -14.54 5.24 -26.68
C ILE A 229 -15.78 4.47 -26.20
N GLY A 230 -16.56 5.05 -25.27
CA GLY A 230 -17.73 4.44 -24.65
C GLY A 230 -17.41 3.59 -23.41
N GLU A 231 -18.42 2.87 -22.89
CA GLU A 231 -18.34 2.16 -21.60
C GLU A 231 -17.56 0.83 -21.63
N GLU A 232 -16.79 0.54 -22.67
CA GLU A 232 -16.04 -0.71 -22.72
C GLU A 232 -14.95 -0.75 -21.65
N THR A 233 -15.10 -1.71 -20.73
CA THR A 233 -14.21 -1.92 -19.58
C THR A 233 -13.05 -2.87 -19.89
N ASP A 234 -13.00 -3.48 -21.08
CA ASP A 234 -11.95 -4.39 -21.50
C ASP A 234 -10.75 -3.62 -22.05
N GLU A 235 -9.62 -3.69 -21.37
CA GLU A 235 -8.36 -3.04 -21.79
C GLU A 235 -7.92 -3.45 -23.20
N TYR A 236 -8.28 -4.64 -23.64
CA TYR A 236 -7.97 -5.13 -24.98
C TYR A 236 -8.80 -4.39 -26.06
N LEU A 237 -10.09 -4.24 -25.82
CA LEU A 237 -11.00 -3.52 -26.71
C LEU A 237 -10.69 -2.03 -26.72
N MET A 238 -10.33 -1.45 -25.56
CA MET A 238 -9.81 -0.08 -25.46
C MET A 238 -8.56 0.12 -26.31
N SER A 239 -7.57 -0.77 -26.23
CA SER A 239 -6.34 -0.66 -27.01
C SER A 239 -6.56 -0.85 -28.51
N LYS A 240 -7.59 -1.58 -28.92
CA LYS A 240 -7.99 -1.74 -30.32
C LYS A 240 -8.65 -0.47 -30.86
N LYS A 241 -9.60 0.11 -30.12
CA LYS A 241 -10.28 1.35 -30.53
C LYS A 241 -9.32 2.54 -30.62
N ILE A 242 -8.35 2.68 -29.70
CA ILE A 242 -7.32 3.73 -29.80
C ILE A 242 -6.57 3.66 -31.13
N ARG A 243 -6.29 2.46 -31.65
CA ARG A 243 -5.58 2.28 -32.92
C ARG A 243 -6.43 2.58 -34.16
N GLU A 244 -7.74 2.57 -34.04
CA GLU A 244 -8.66 2.92 -35.13
C GLU A 244 -8.80 4.45 -35.26
N TYR A 245 -8.43 5.22 -34.21
CA TYR A 245 -8.48 6.68 -34.19
C TYR A 245 -7.10 7.37 -34.26
N THR A 246 -5.99 6.62 -34.27
CA THR A 246 -4.62 7.11 -34.53
C THR A 246 -4.09 6.61 -35.85
#